data_3b43aad8b04ee81489b4a4af7be960ef
#
_entry.id   3b43aad8b04ee81489b4a4af7be960ef
#
_cell.length_a   1.000
_cell.length_b   1.000
_cell.length_c   1.000
_cell.angle_alpha   90.00
_cell.angle_beta   90.00
_cell.angle_gamma   90.00
#
_symmetry.space_group_name_H-M   'P 1'
#
loop_
_entity.id
_entity.type
_entity.pdbx_description
1 polymer ?
#
loop_
_entity_poly.entity_id
_entity_poly.type
_entity_poly.pdbx_seq_one_letter_code
_entity_poly.pdbx_strand_id
1 'polypeptide(L)' 'MTQNEYDYKAGYLDAFSDVLAMLASMPETPEVYKIKETLRGTIEKGSEEL' A
#
# COMPACT_ATOMS: atom_id res chain seq x y z
N MET A 1 -16.90 5.12 11.42
CA MET A 1 -16.27 5.67 10.20
C MET A 1 -17.35 6.15 9.23
N THR A 2 -17.20 7.34 8.68
CA THR A 2 -18.14 7.86 7.69
C THR A 2 -17.86 7.25 6.32
N GLN A 3 -18.82 7.32 5.42
CA GLN A 3 -18.64 6.85 4.03
C GLN A 3 -17.48 7.57 3.34
N ASN A 4 -17.34 8.88 3.57
CA ASN A 4 -16.25 9.64 2.97
C ASN A 4 -14.88 9.19 3.47
N GLU A 5 -14.77 8.89 4.75
CA GLU A 5 -13.52 8.37 5.31
C GLU A 5 -13.18 7.01 4.73
N TYR A 6 -14.18 6.15 4.58
CA TYR A 6 -13.98 4.83 3.98
C TYR A 6 -13.50 4.97 2.53
N ASP A 7 -14.16 5.81 1.74
CA ASP A 7 -13.80 6.02 0.35
C ASP A 7 -12.38 6.55 0.21
N TYR A 8 -11.99 7.49 1.08
CA TYR A 8 -10.64 8.03 1.10
C TYR A 8 -9.61 6.93 1.39
N LYS A 9 -9.85 6.14 2.41
CA LYS A 9 -8.93 5.06 2.78
C LYS A 9 -8.82 4.00 1.69
N ALA A 10 -9.95 3.61 1.09
CA ALA A 10 -9.94 2.65 0.00
C ALA A 10 -9.15 3.19 -1.19
N GLY A 11 -9.25 4.48 -1.48
CA GLY A 11 -8.53 5.11 -2.59
C GLY A 11 -7.02 5.09 -2.37
N TYR A 12 -6.55 5.46 -1.19
CA TYR A 12 -5.11 5.47 -0.97
C TYR A 12 -4.54 4.05 -0.86
N LEU A 13 -5.30 3.09 -0.34
CA LEU A 13 -4.87 1.70 -0.32
C LEU A 13 -4.71 1.13 -1.73
N ASP A 14 -5.63 1.48 -2.62
CA ASP A 14 -5.52 1.12 -4.03
C ASP A 14 -4.26 1.71 -4.66
N ALA A 15 -3.98 2.98 -4.39
CA ALA A 15 -2.79 3.64 -4.91
C ALA A 15 -1.52 2.96 -4.40
N PHE A 16 -1.48 2.61 -3.13
CA PHE A 16 -0.33 1.90 -2.57
C PHE A 16 -0.16 0.52 -3.20
N SER A 17 -1.27 -0.18 -3.46
CA SER A 17 -1.22 -1.48 -4.12
C SER A 17 -0.67 -1.36 -5.54
N ASP A 18 -1.04 -0.31 -6.27
CA ASP A 18 -0.51 -0.06 -7.62
C ASP A 18 0.99 0.22 -7.57
N VAL A 19 1.45 1.01 -6.60
CA VAL A 19 2.87 1.29 -6.44
C VAL A 19 3.62 0.00 -6.10
N LEU A 20 3.06 -0.84 -5.24
CA LEU A 20 3.68 -2.11 -4.88
C LEU A 20 3.79 -3.02 -6.11
N ALA A 21 2.78 -3.04 -6.97
CA ALA A 21 2.82 -3.81 -8.21
C ALA A 21 3.92 -3.31 -9.14
N MET A 22 4.11 -1.99 -9.25
CA MET A 22 5.18 -1.42 -10.04
C MET A 22 6.55 -1.82 -9.48
N LEU A 23 6.72 -1.77 -8.17
CA LEU A 23 7.97 -2.19 -7.54
C LEU A 23 8.25 -3.68 -7.77
N ALA A 24 7.21 -4.49 -7.82
CA ALA A 24 7.35 -5.92 -8.06
C ALA A 24 7.91 -6.24 -9.44
N SER A 25 7.76 -5.33 -10.42
CA SER A 25 8.30 -5.52 -11.76
C SER A 25 9.74 -5.04 -11.90
N MET A 26 10.28 -4.40 -10.87
CA MET A 26 11.65 -3.88 -10.87
C MET A 26 12.63 -4.92 -10.33
N PRO A 27 13.92 -4.85 -10.72
CA PRO A 27 14.94 -5.71 -10.10
C PRO A 27 14.95 -5.50 -8.58
N GLU A 28 15.01 -6.57 -7.83
CA GLU A 28 14.98 -6.47 -6.37
C GLU A 28 16.35 -6.09 -5.83
N THR A 29 16.44 -4.89 -5.28
CA THR A 29 17.62 -4.40 -4.56
C THR A 29 17.24 -4.27 -3.09
N PRO A 30 18.23 -4.11 -2.17
CA PRO A 30 17.90 -3.88 -0.76
C PRO A 30 16.96 -2.70 -0.55
N GLU A 31 17.12 -1.63 -1.32
CA GLU A 31 16.27 -0.44 -1.23
C GLU A 31 14.83 -0.75 -1.67
N VAL A 32 14.69 -1.45 -2.80
CA VAL A 32 13.37 -1.82 -3.32
C VAL A 32 12.69 -2.77 -2.35
N TYR A 33 13.41 -3.73 -1.81
CA TYR A 33 12.87 -4.65 -0.82
C TYR A 33 12.33 -3.90 0.40
N LYS A 34 13.09 -2.95 0.90
CA LYS A 34 12.71 -2.16 2.07
C LYS A 34 11.44 -1.35 1.80
N ILE A 35 11.34 -0.74 0.62
CA ILE A 35 10.16 0.02 0.22
C ILE A 35 8.94 -0.89 0.14
N LYS A 36 9.09 -2.07 -0.47
CA LYS A 36 8.00 -3.05 -0.57
C LYS A 36 7.49 -3.45 0.81
N GLU A 37 8.38 -3.74 1.75
CA GLU A 37 7.98 -4.15 3.09
C GLU A 37 7.25 -3.03 3.83
N THR A 38 7.71 -1.79 3.67
CA THR A 38 7.07 -0.63 4.26
C THR A 38 5.65 -0.45 3.70
N LEU A 39 5.48 -0.54 2.38
CA LEU A 39 4.17 -0.41 1.74
C LEU A 39 3.24 -1.54 2.15
N ARG A 40 3.75 -2.76 2.21
CA ARG A 40 2.97 -3.92 2.61
C ARG A 40 2.43 -3.75 4.02
N GLY A 41 3.28 -3.31 4.95
CA GLY A 41 2.86 -3.04 6.32
C GLY A 41 1.80 -1.94 6.41
N THR A 42 1.96 -0.88 5.61
CA THR A 42 0.99 0.22 5.56
C THR A 42 -0.36 -0.27 5.04
N ILE A 43 -0.36 -1.09 4.00
CA ILE A 43 -1.59 -1.63 3.42
C ILE A 43 -2.30 -2.54 4.41
N GLU A 44 -1.56 -3.43 5.07
CA GLU A 44 -2.13 -4.33 6.07
C GLU A 44 -2.75 -3.57 7.22
N LYS A 45 -2.06 -2.58 7.74
CA LYS A 45 -2.54 -1.77 8.85
C LYS A 45 -3.78 -0.97 8.44
N GLY A 46 -3.76 -0.37 7.27
CA GLY A 46 -4.91 0.38 6.76
C GLY A 46 -6.13 -0.52 6.56
N SER A 47 -5.92 -1.74 6.06
CA SER A 47 -7.00 -2.70 5.86
C SER A 47 -7.63 -3.13 7.19
N GLU A 48 -6.82 -3.29 8.23
CA GLU A 48 -7.33 -3.64 9.55
C GLU A 48 -8.22 -2.53 10.13
N GLU A 49 -7.97 -1.30 9.78
CA GLU A 49 -8.72 -0.15 10.27
C GLU A 49 -10.02 0.07 9.49
N LEU A 50 -10.20 -0.58 8.38
CA LEU A 50 -11.44 -0.51 7.62
C LEU A 50 -12.48 -1.44 8.18
#